data_9c5f305b53fa684eb2206393473f15e6
#
_entry.id   9c5f305b53fa684eb2206393473f15e6
#
_cell.length_a   1.000
_cell.length_b   1.000
_cell.length_c   1.000
_cell.angle_alpha   90.00
_cell.angle_beta   90.00
_cell.angle_gamma   90.00
#
_symmetry.space_group_name_H-M   'P 1'
#
loop_
_entity.id
_entity.type
_entity.pdbx_description
1 polymer ?
#
loop_
_entity_poly.entity_id
_entity_poly.type
_entity_poly.pdbx_seq_one_letter_code
_entity_poly.pdbx_strand_id
1 'polypeptide(L)'
;MPNPARILIVDDDETVLQTFAKALSLEGYDVRIAASPLVGLQAIEETAPDAILLDLRMPFVNGVGFLYRLRALTGHRHTPVAIITGDSCIDDPAMVEIEGLEAEVRFKPMWIDELVILTRELLAKSRPPNPLFS
;
A
#
# COMPACT_ATOMS: atom_id res chain seq x y z
N MET A 1 -14.60 -21.19 3.15
CA MET A 1 -13.78 -20.39 2.19
C MET A 1 -13.05 -19.28 2.93
N PRO A 2 -11.76 -19.16 2.71
CA PRO A 2 -11.06 -18.02 3.29
C PRO A 2 -11.58 -16.72 2.68
N ASN A 3 -11.60 -15.67 3.48
CA ASN A 3 -11.96 -14.34 2.98
C ASN A 3 -10.90 -13.85 1.98
N PRO A 4 -11.29 -13.10 0.95
CA PRO A 4 -10.32 -12.51 0.04
C PRO A 4 -9.38 -11.55 0.79
N ALA A 5 -8.16 -11.46 0.32
CA ALA A 5 -7.21 -10.50 0.87
C ALA A 5 -7.69 -9.07 0.62
N ARG A 6 -7.46 -8.20 1.57
CA ARG A 6 -7.91 -6.80 1.55
C ARG A 6 -6.77 -5.89 1.15
N ILE A 7 -7.00 -5.11 0.10
CA ILE A 7 -6.01 -4.17 -0.43
C ILE A 7 -6.56 -2.76 -0.29
N LEU A 8 -5.78 -1.86 0.27
CA LEU A 8 -6.10 -0.44 0.32
C LEU A 8 -5.20 0.30 -0.66
N ILE A 9 -5.80 1.13 -1.52
CA ILE A 9 -5.07 1.98 -2.46
C ILE A 9 -5.30 3.43 -2.05
N VAL A 10 -4.22 4.16 -1.80
CA VAL A 10 -4.27 5.58 -1.42
C VAL A 10 -3.54 6.40 -2.46
N ASP A 11 -4.27 7.20 -3.22
CA ASP A 11 -3.72 8.03 -4.31
C ASP A 11 -4.73 9.14 -4.58
N ASP A 12 -4.28 10.36 -4.82
CA ASP A 12 -5.18 11.46 -5.14
C ASP A 12 -5.60 11.50 -6.62
N ASP A 13 -5.00 10.67 -7.46
CA ASP A 13 -5.36 10.55 -8.88
C ASP A 13 -6.51 9.55 -9.02
N GLU A 14 -7.69 10.06 -9.34
CA GLU A 14 -8.91 9.26 -9.49
C GLU A 14 -8.76 8.19 -10.57
N THR A 15 -8.08 8.49 -11.67
CA THR A 15 -7.87 7.52 -12.76
C THR A 15 -7.02 6.35 -12.27
N VAL A 16 -5.96 6.62 -11.53
CA VAL A 16 -5.10 5.58 -10.95
C VAL A 16 -5.91 4.71 -9.99
N LEU A 17 -6.67 5.34 -9.09
CA LEU A 17 -7.51 4.61 -8.13
C LEU A 17 -8.46 3.65 -8.84
N GLN A 18 -9.20 4.12 -9.83
CA GLN A 18 -10.17 3.31 -10.54
C GLN A 18 -9.52 2.19 -11.34
N THR A 19 -8.42 2.50 -12.03
CA THR A 19 -7.71 1.52 -12.86
C THR A 19 -7.11 0.40 -12.01
N PHE A 20 -6.42 0.77 -10.94
CA PHE A 20 -5.78 -0.21 -10.05
C PHE A 20 -6.82 -1.03 -9.30
N ALA A 21 -7.88 -0.38 -8.80
CA ALA A 21 -8.95 -1.07 -8.09
C ALA A 21 -9.63 -2.11 -8.96
N LYS A 22 -9.93 -1.75 -10.20
CA LYS A 22 -10.57 -2.67 -11.14
C LYS A 22 -9.67 -3.88 -11.42
N ALA A 23 -8.38 -3.63 -11.68
CA ALA A 23 -7.43 -4.68 -11.98
C ALA A 23 -7.31 -5.68 -10.82
N LEU A 24 -7.18 -5.18 -9.60
CA LEU A 24 -7.02 -6.04 -8.43
C LEU A 24 -8.33 -6.72 -8.03
N SER A 25 -9.46 -6.06 -8.22
CA SER A 25 -10.77 -6.69 -7.99
C SER A 25 -10.99 -7.87 -8.92
N LEU A 26 -10.54 -7.77 -10.16
CA LEU A 26 -10.62 -8.87 -11.13
C LEU A 26 -9.77 -10.08 -10.72
N GLU A 27 -8.73 -9.84 -9.91
CA GLU A 27 -7.89 -10.91 -9.36
C GLU A 27 -8.48 -11.53 -8.09
N GLY A 28 -9.65 -11.07 -7.66
CA GLY A 28 -10.35 -11.62 -6.52
C GLY A 28 -10.09 -10.95 -5.19
N TYR A 29 -9.35 -9.84 -5.17
CA TYR A 29 -9.08 -9.11 -3.94
C TYR A 29 -10.26 -8.21 -3.54
N ASP A 30 -10.41 -7.99 -2.24
CA ASP A 30 -11.33 -7.01 -1.69
C ASP A 30 -10.59 -5.66 -1.65
N VAL A 31 -10.93 -4.76 -2.57
CA VAL A 31 -10.19 -3.51 -2.76
C VAL A 31 -10.97 -2.32 -2.22
N ARG A 32 -10.30 -1.51 -1.41
CA ARG A 32 -10.79 -0.20 -0.99
C ARG A 32 -9.89 0.88 -1.55
N ILE A 33 -10.48 2.02 -1.88
CA ILE A 33 -9.74 3.16 -2.41
C ILE A 33 -9.91 4.36 -1.48
N ALA A 34 -8.87 5.18 -1.41
CA ALA A 34 -8.88 6.43 -0.64
C ALA A 34 -8.17 7.51 -1.45
N ALA A 35 -8.84 8.63 -1.67
CA ALA A 35 -8.31 9.72 -2.48
C ALA A 35 -7.43 10.69 -1.66
N SER A 36 -7.25 10.43 -0.37
CA SER A 36 -6.40 11.25 0.50
C SER A 36 -5.84 10.41 1.64
N PRO A 37 -4.76 10.89 2.28
CA PRO A 37 -4.20 10.20 3.45
C PRO A 37 -5.19 10.06 4.60
N LEU A 38 -5.98 11.09 4.86
CA LEU A 38 -6.96 11.06 5.95
C LEU A 38 -8.03 9.99 5.71
N VAL A 39 -8.58 9.92 4.49
CA VAL A 39 -9.55 8.90 4.13
C VAL A 39 -8.91 7.51 4.21
N GLY A 40 -7.63 7.40 3.82
CA GLY A 40 -6.88 6.15 3.94
C GLY A 40 -6.76 5.67 5.37
N LEU A 41 -6.42 6.57 6.30
CA LEU A 41 -6.33 6.23 7.72
C LEU A 41 -7.68 5.82 8.30
N GLN A 42 -8.75 6.48 7.90
CA GLN A 42 -10.11 6.10 8.30
C GLN A 42 -10.47 4.70 7.78
N ALA A 43 -10.12 4.41 6.53
CA ALA A 43 -10.37 3.10 5.94
C ALA A 43 -9.64 1.98 6.68
N ILE A 44 -8.41 2.24 7.15
CA ILE A 44 -7.63 1.27 7.94
C ILE A 44 -8.34 0.95 9.26
N GLU A 45 -8.89 1.95 9.91
CA GLU A 45 -9.63 1.76 11.18
C GLU A 45 -10.92 0.96 10.98
N GLU A 46 -11.61 1.19 9.86
CA GLU A 46 -12.86 0.49 9.56
C GLU A 46 -12.63 -0.96 9.17
N THR A 47 -11.63 -1.22 8.35
CA THR A 47 -11.35 -2.54 7.82
C THR A 47 -9.85 -2.68 7.62
N ALA A 48 -9.19 -3.43 8.48
CA ALA A 48 -7.74 -3.60 8.43
C ALA A 48 -7.29 -4.19 7.09
N PRO A 49 -6.44 -3.51 6.32
CA PRO A 49 -5.93 -4.06 5.06
C PRO A 49 -4.81 -5.07 5.30
N ASP A 50 -4.66 -5.99 4.36
CA ASP A 50 -3.55 -6.95 4.35
C ASP A 50 -2.33 -6.39 3.62
N ALA A 51 -2.54 -5.45 2.72
CA ALA A 51 -1.48 -4.72 2.03
C ALA A 51 -1.99 -3.35 1.58
N ILE A 52 -1.07 -2.40 1.43
CA ILE A 52 -1.40 -1.02 1.06
C ILE A 52 -0.55 -0.59 -0.13
N LEU A 53 -1.18 0.01 -1.12
CA LEU A 53 -0.52 0.68 -2.24
C LEU A 53 -0.71 2.18 -2.03
N LEU A 54 0.40 2.93 -2.00
CA LEU A 54 0.40 4.31 -1.53
C LEU A 54 1.14 5.21 -2.52
N ASP A 55 0.54 6.33 -2.92
CA ASP A 55 1.28 7.36 -3.64
C ASP A 55 2.07 8.21 -2.65
N LEU A 56 3.28 8.59 -3.03
CA LEU A 56 4.16 9.40 -2.18
C LEU A 56 3.70 10.86 -2.10
N ARG A 57 3.26 11.41 -3.23
CA ARG A 57 2.88 12.82 -3.32
C ARG A 57 1.38 13.00 -3.31
N MET A 58 0.88 13.51 -2.19
CA MET A 58 -0.52 13.84 -2.01
C MET A 58 -0.63 15.21 -1.34
N PRO A 59 -1.70 15.98 -1.61
CA PRO A 59 -1.89 17.27 -0.94
C PRO A 59 -1.96 17.13 0.58
N PHE A 60 -1.42 18.11 1.29
CA PHE A 60 -1.49 18.32 2.75
C PHE A 60 -0.65 17.33 3.57
N VAL A 61 -0.72 16.03 3.28
CA VAL A 61 0.08 15.02 3.98
C VAL A 61 0.72 14.13 2.92
N ASN A 62 2.04 14.08 2.89
CA ASN A 62 2.74 13.22 1.94
C ASN A 62 2.73 11.75 2.41
N GLY A 63 3.16 10.85 1.52
CA GLY A 63 3.16 9.42 1.79
C GLY A 63 4.03 9.01 2.98
N VAL A 64 5.12 9.73 3.24
CA VAL A 64 5.99 9.45 4.40
C VAL A 64 5.25 9.72 5.71
N GLY A 65 4.51 10.84 5.77
CA GLY A 65 3.67 11.15 6.93
C GLY A 65 2.61 10.11 7.18
N PHE A 66 1.98 9.61 6.11
CA PHE A 66 1.02 8.51 6.20
C PHE A 66 1.68 7.26 6.80
N LEU A 67 2.88 6.91 6.33
CA LEU A 67 3.63 5.73 6.83
C LEU A 67 3.91 5.82 8.33
N TYR A 68 4.34 6.99 8.81
CA TYR A 68 4.57 7.17 10.24
C TYR A 68 3.31 6.93 11.06
N ARG A 69 2.19 7.47 10.61
CA ARG A 69 0.90 7.29 11.28
C ARG A 69 0.44 5.84 11.24
N LEU A 70 0.62 5.18 10.09
CA LEU A 70 0.27 3.77 9.93
C LEU A 70 1.05 2.90 10.92
N ARG A 71 2.36 3.10 10.99
CA ARG A 71 3.23 2.28 11.86
C ARG A 71 2.96 2.50 13.35
N ALA A 72 2.36 3.64 13.70
CA ALA A 72 1.95 3.92 15.09
C ALA A 72 0.62 3.23 15.45
N LEU A 73 -0.14 2.76 14.48
CA LEU A 73 -1.43 2.08 14.76
C LEU A 73 -1.18 0.66 15.21
N THR A 74 -1.93 0.24 16.24
CA THR A 74 -1.88 -1.14 16.74
C THR A 74 -2.29 -2.12 15.64
N GLY A 75 -1.46 -3.13 15.41
CA GLY A 75 -1.73 -4.14 14.38
C GLY A 75 -1.19 -3.79 13.00
N HIS A 76 -0.65 -2.58 12.80
CA HIS A 76 -0.16 -2.13 11.48
C HIS A 76 1.34 -1.78 11.46
N ARG A 77 2.07 -2.23 12.47
CA ARG A 77 3.51 -1.99 12.53
C ARG A 77 4.26 -2.64 11.37
N HIS A 78 3.77 -3.74 10.86
CA HIS A 78 4.40 -4.52 9.79
C HIS A 78 3.51 -4.76 8.57
N THR A 79 2.37 -4.08 8.48
CA THR A 79 1.50 -4.22 7.31
C THR A 79 2.29 -3.86 6.04
N PRO A 80 2.35 -4.75 5.03
CA PRO A 80 3.13 -4.49 3.83
C PRO A 80 2.63 -3.28 3.07
N VAL A 81 3.56 -2.40 2.68
CA VAL A 81 3.25 -1.19 1.91
C VAL A 81 4.20 -1.10 0.74
N ALA A 82 3.65 -0.81 -0.44
CA ALA A 82 4.43 -0.39 -1.59
C ALA A 82 4.02 1.04 -1.95
N ILE A 83 5.02 1.91 -2.07
CA ILE A 83 4.83 3.25 -2.60
C ILE A 83 4.95 3.16 -4.11
N ILE A 84 3.91 3.61 -4.82
CA ILE A 84 3.90 3.66 -6.29
C ILE A 84 3.77 5.12 -6.68
N THR A 85 4.85 5.72 -7.14
CA THR A 85 4.91 7.16 -7.33
C THR A 85 5.47 7.55 -8.70
N GLY A 86 4.97 8.68 -9.23
CA GLY A 86 5.55 9.32 -10.41
C GLY A 86 6.76 10.20 -10.10
N ASP A 87 7.10 10.33 -8.82
CA ASP A 87 8.23 11.15 -8.39
C ASP A 87 9.54 10.36 -8.50
N SER A 88 10.28 10.59 -9.59
CA SER A 88 11.56 9.93 -9.83
C SER A 88 12.72 10.60 -9.08
N CYS A 89 12.44 11.69 -8.36
CA CYS A 89 13.47 12.49 -7.68
C CYS A 89 13.40 12.34 -6.15
N ILE A 90 13.14 11.14 -5.67
CA ILE A 90 13.18 10.86 -4.23
C ILE A 90 14.64 10.92 -3.79
N ASP A 91 14.96 11.81 -2.85
CA ASP A 91 16.32 11.95 -2.38
C ASP A 91 16.73 10.82 -1.43
N ASP A 92 18.04 10.69 -1.19
CA ASP A 92 18.57 9.62 -0.36
C ASP A 92 18.02 9.64 1.08
N PRO A 93 17.91 10.79 1.76
CA PRO A 93 17.30 10.80 3.10
C PRO A 93 15.86 10.29 3.12
N ALA A 94 15.06 10.64 2.11
CA ALA A 94 13.68 10.17 2.02
C ALA A 94 13.64 8.66 1.78
N MET A 95 14.52 8.12 0.93
CA MET A 95 14.60 6.68 0.69
C MET A 95 14.97 5.91 1.94
N VAL A 96 15.94 6.41 2.71
CA VAL A 96 16.34 5.79 3.98
C VAL A 96 15.15 5.78 4.95
N GLU A 97 14.41 6.86 5.02
CA GLU A 97 13.24 6.98 5.89
C GLU A 97 12.15 5.98 5.50
N ILE A 98 11.86 5.89 4.21
CA ILE A 98 10.87 4.95 3.67
C ILE A 98 11.27 3.49 3.96
N GLU A 99 12.53 3.15 3.72
CA GLU A 99 13.05 1.81 4.02
C GLU A 99 12.98 1.49 5.51
N GLY A 100 13.29 2.46 6.36
CA GLY A 100 13.19 2.33 7.81
C GLY A 100 11.76 2.10 8.27
N LEU A 101 10.78 2.57 7.51
CA LEU A 101 9.36 2.33 7.76
C LEU A 101 8.84 1.07 7.06
N GLU A 102 9.73 0.25 6.53
CA GLU A 102 9.44 -1.05 5.92
C GLU A 102 8.49 -0.95 4.72
N ALA A 103 8.67 0.06 3.87
CA ALA A 103 7.91 0.20 2.63
C ALA A 103 8.83 0.02 1.42
N GLU A 104 8.29 -0.57 0.36
CA GLU A 104 8.96 -0.68 -0.92
C GLU A 104 8.60 0.50 -1.80
N VAL A 105 9.45 0.84 -2.78
CA VAL A 105 9.19 1.93 -3.72
C VAL A 105 9.19 1.37 -5.14
N ARG A 106 8.17 1.74 -5.91
CA ARG A 106 8.08 1.47 -7.35
C ARG A 106 7.69 2.77 -8.04
N PHE A 107 8.07 2.90 -9.30
CA PHE A 107 7.83 4.13 -10.06
C PHE A 107 6.76 3.93 -11.13
N LYS A 108 5.92 4.98 -11.31
CA LYS A 108 4.98 5.05 -12.43
C LYS A 108 5.73 5.40 -13.71
N PRO A 109 5.26 4.96 -14.86
CA PRO A 109 4.06 4.16 -15.07
C PRO A 109 4.25 2.71 -14.66
N MET A 110 3.20 2.10 -14.13
CA MET A 110 3.21 0.71 -13.72
C MET A 110 2.16 -0.05 -14.55
N TRP A 111 2.60 -1.12 -15.22
CA TRP A 111 1.70 -1.97 -15.99
C TRP A 111 0.84 -2.82 -15.07
N ILE A 112 -0.34 -3.23 -15.56
CA ILE A 112 -1.29 -3.98 -14.75
C ILE A 112 -0.70 -5.31 -14.26
N ASP A 113 0.02 -6.04 -15.10
CA ASP A 113 0.65 -7.30 -14.69
C ASP A 113 1.76 -7.08 -13.65
N GLU A 114 2.51 -5.98 -13.72
CA GLU A 114 3.47 -5.61 -12.69
C GLU A 114 2.78 -5.32 -11.36
N LEU A 115 1.63 -4.62 -11.40
CA LEU A 115 0.82 -4.32 -10.22
C LEU A 115 0.33 -5.61 -9.55
N VAL A 116 -0.16 -6.56 -10.34
CA VAL A 116 -0.65 -7.83 -9.83
C VAL A 116 0.47 -8.62 -9.15
N ILE A 117 1.64 -8.68 -9.78
CA ILE A 117 2.81 -9.36 -9.23
C ILE A 117 3.26 -8.71 -7.92
N LEU A 118 3.35 -7.38 -7.90
CA LEU A 118 3.74 -6.63 -6.70
C LEU A 118 2.77 -6.90 -5.55
N THR A 119 1.47 -6.89 -5.82
CA THR A 119 0.44 -7.14 -4.81
C THR A 119 0.59 -8.55 -4.21
N ARG A 120 0.83 -9.55 -5.04
CA ARG A 120 1.08 -10.92 -4.56
C ARG A 120 2.31 -10.98 -3.67
N GLU A 121 3.39 -10.29 -4.04
CA GLU A 121 4.62 -10.26 -3.24
C GLU A 121 4.39 -9.59 -1.89
N LEU A 122 3.63 -8.50 -1.86
CA LEU A 122 3.27 -7.83 -0.61
C LEU A 122 2.47 -8.74 0.30
N LEU A 123 1.47 -9.43 -0.25
CA LEU A 123 0.62 -10.33 0.52
C LEU A 123 1.40 -11.53 1.05
N ALA A 124 2.41 -11.99 0.34
CA ALA A 124 3.27 -13.07 0.82
C ALA A 124 4.03 -12.66 2.08
N LYS A 125 4.37 -11.37 2.21
CA LYS A 125 5.04 -10.84 3.41
C LYS A 125 4.11 -10.69 4.61
N SER A 126 2.79 -10.55 4.38
CA SER A 126 1.81 -10.38 5.44
C SER A 126 1.50 -11.68 6.19
N ARG A 127 1.86 -12.82 5.61
CA ARG A 127 1.61 -14.12 6.24
C ARG A 127 2.57 -14.34 7.40
N PRO A 128 2.06 -14.71 8.58
CA PRO A 128 2.96 -15.07 9.68
C PRO A 128 3.79 -16.29 9.28
N PRO A 129 5.04 -16.38 9.76
CA PRO A 129 5.86 -17.56 9.47
C PRO A 129 5.18 -18.81 10.02
N ASN A 130 5.28 -19.92 9.29
CA ASN A 130 4.74 -21.18 9.75
C ASN A 130 5.55 -21.65 10.97
N PRO A 131 4.91 -21.85 12.14
CA PRO A 131 5.65 -22.23 13.35
C PRO A 131 6.45 -23.52 13.21
N LEU A 132 6.06 -24.39 12.28
CA LEU A 132 6.77 -25.64 12.02
C LEU A 132 8.10 -25.44 11.28
N PHE A 133 8.29 -24.28 10.65
CA PHE A 133 9.48 -23.98 9.84
C PHE A 133 10.24 -22.74 10.33
N SER A 134 9.83 -22.16 11.42
CA SER A 134 10.50 -20.97 11.97
C SER A 134 11.65 -21.35 12.90
#